data_c93b6705d78349686133fe4c3472da26
#
_entry.id   c93b6705d78349686133fe4c3472da26
#
_cell.length_a   1.000
_cell.length_b   1.000
_cell.length_c   1.000
_cell.angle_alpha   90.00
_cell.angle_beta   90.00
_cell.angle_gamma   90.00
#
_symmetry.space_group_name_H-M   'P 1'
#
loop_
_entity.id
_entity.type
_entity.pdbx_description
1 polymer ?
#
loop_
_entity_poly.entity_id
_entity_poly.type
_entity_poly.pdbx_seq_one_letter_code
_entity_poly.pdbx_strand_id
1 'polypeptide(L)'
;YQIHGHRNTKQLPVRVNDRVFNLEGRVEYGGDLRCVQVDADGIHEVEIHNDVFKAPEIQEEQTVTTSSVADVIISLRGNRYIQEKTFGNISSFNFTSKAFNDRVWDEQTTKARGLYIDTFKGRVAARAYDKFFNINERPETKFDMLQNKLQFPVTAYVKENGFLGLVSYDEYNDDLLIASKSTIEGPFAGWLKDMIYEKVTPENIENMKRFAKDNNVTFVFECVDMKHDPH
;
A
#
# COMPACT_ATOMS: atom_id res chain seq x y z
N TYR A 1 24.22 18.53 24.22
CA TYR A 1 23.74 17.17 23.90
C TYR A 1 22.71 17.23 22.80
N GLN A 2 22.71 16.22 21.96
CA GLN A 2 21.72 16.03 20.91
C GLN A 2 21.01 14.69 21.14
N ILE A 3 19.68 14.72 21.28
CA ILE A 3 18.84 13.54 21.42
C ILE A 3 17.91 13.53 20.21
N HIS A 4 17.89 12.44 19.46
CA HIS A 4 17.07 12.30 18.28
C HIS A 4 16.43 10.92 18.21
N GLY A 5 15.34 10.81 17.46
CA GLY A 5 14.65 9.56 17.14
C GLY A 5 14.13 9.62 15.72
N HIS A 6 13.17 8.77 15.38
CA HIS A 6 12.40 8.71 14.13
C HIS A 6 13.05 7.97 12.97
N ARG A 7 14.37 7.90 12.85
CA ARG A 7 15.03 7.08 11.80
C ARG A 7 16.34 6.51 12.31
N ASN A 8 16.46 5.19 12.27
CA ASN A 8 17.69 4.47 12.59
C ASN A 8 18.04 3.44 11.52
N THR A 9 18.14 3.89 10.26
CA THR A 9 18.45 3.03 9.12
C THR A 9 19.79 2.32 9.23
N LYS A 10 20.72 2.90 10.00
CA LYS A 10 22.06 2.35 10.26
C LYS A 10 22.14 1.47 11.51
N GLN A 11 21.02 1.26 12.19
CA GLN A 11 20.97 0.51 13.46
C GLN A 11 21.98 0.99 14.50
N LEU A 12 22.10 2.30 14.64
CA LEU A 12 23.01 2.91 15.58
C LEU A 12 22.62 2.56 17.02
N PRO A 13 23.58 2.44 17.95
CA PRO A 13 23.30 2.23 19.37
C PRO A 13 22.57 3.42 20.00
N VAL A 14 22.07 3.26 21.23
CA VAL A 14 21.46 4.38 21.99
C VAL A 14 22.47 5.52 22.12
N ARG A 15 23.64 5.25 22.65
CA ARG A 15 24.74 6.22 22.68
C ARG A 15 25.56 6.14 21.40
N VAL A 16 25.38 7.13 20.53
CA VAL A 16 26.15 7.25 19.29
C VAL A 16 27.56 7.80 19.57
N ASN A 17 27.64 8.75 20.50
CA ASN A 17 28.90 9.30 21.08
C ASN A 17 28.58 10.04 22.39
N ASP A 18 29.57 10.66 23.03
CA ASP A 18 29.42 11.31 24.34
C ASP A 18 28.38 12.44 24.40
N ARG A 19 27.89 12.92 23.23
CA ARG A 19 26.95 14.03 23.16
C ARG A 19 25.73 13.74 22.28
N VAL A 20 25.66 12.58 21.64
CA VAL A 20 24.60 12.22 20.70
C VAL A 20 23.95 10.91 21.10
N PHE A 21 22.64 10.94 21.30
CA PHE A 21 21.83 9.79 21.67
C PHE A 21 20.75 9.56 20.60
N ASN A 22 20.56 8.30 20.21
CA ASN A 22 19.56 7.87 19.27
C ASN A 22 18.51 7.01 19.97
N LEU A 23 17.30 7.56 20.11
CA LEU A 23 16.17 6.89 20.78
C LEU A 23 15.27 6.09 19.82
N GLU A 24 15.66 5.93 18.57
CA GLU A 24 14.91 5.12 17.62
C GLU A 24 15.18 3.64 17.82
N GLY A 25 14.30 2.97 18.54
CA GLY A 25 14.36 1.54 18.85
C GLY A 25 13.58 0.65 17.87
N ARG A 26 12.82 1.24 16.94
CA ARG A 26 11.96 0.51 16.02
C ARG A 26 10.89 -0.34 16.73
N VAL A 27 10.29 0.21 17.76
CA VAL A 27 9.31 -0.49 18.62
C VAL A 27 8.14 -1.04 17.80
N GLU A 28 7.72 -0.32 16.77
CA GLU A 28 6.66 -0.73 15.83
C GLU A 28 7.00 -1.99 15.01
N TYR A 29 8.27 -2.38 14.99
CA TYR A 29 8.76 -3.60 14.33
C TYR A 29 9.30 -4.63 15.32
N GLY A 30 8.91 -4.51 16.60
CA GLY A 30 9.33 -5.44 17.65
C GLY A 30 10.67 -5.11 18.31
N GLY A 31 11.23 -3.93 18.02
CA GLY A 31 12.43 -3.48 18.69
C GLY A 31 12.15 -2.90 20.09
N ASP A 32 13.21 -2.66 20.85
CA ASP A 32 13.13 -2.20 22.22
C ASP A 32 12.82 -0.70 22.34
N LEU A 33 12.11 -0.31 23.38
CA LEU A 33 11.88 1.10 23.69
C LEU A 33 13.15 1.70 24.28
N ARG A 34 13.72 2.69 23.63
CA ARG A 34 14.94 3.38 24.03
C ARG A 34 14.63 4.69 24.70
N CYS A 35 15.16 4.88 25.88
CA CYS A 35 15.01 6.09 26.66
C CYS A 35 16.37 6.56 27.18
N VAL A 36 16.45 7.82 27.56
CA VAL A 36 17.55 8.34 28.39
C VAL A 36 16.97 9.06 29.60
N GLN A 37 17.54 8.78 30.75
CA GLN A 37 17.29 9.54 31.98
C GLN A 37 18.35 10.61 32.08
N VAL A 38 17.94 11.86 32.36
CA VAL A 38 18.84 12.98 32.54
C VAL A 38 18.70 13.46 33.98
N ASP A 39 19.78 13.44 34.74
CA ASP A 39 19.83 13.92 36.14
C ASP A 39 21.11 14.73 36.39
N ALA A 40 21.40 15.02 37.68
CA ALA A 40 22.57 15.78 38.08
C ALA A 40 23.90 15.05 37.80
N ASP A 41 23.85 13.73 37.71
CA ASP A 41 25.04 12.89 37.51
C ASP A 41 25.29 12.63 36.00
N GLY A 42 24.34 13.00 35.12
CA GLY A 42 24.53 12.92 33.67
C GLY A 42 23.35 12.37 32.86
N ILE A 43 23.68 11.66 31.79
CA ILE A 43 22.69 11.00 30.90
C ILE A 43 22.92 9.50 31.00
N HIS A 44 21.87 8.80 31.42
CA HIS A 44 21.85 7.35 31.61
C HIS A 44 20.94 6.72 30.55
N GLU A 45 21.42 5.65 29.95
CA GLU A 45 20.66 4.88 28.95
C GLU A 45 19.68 3.96 29.70
N VAL A 46 18.44 3.94 29.24
CA VAL A 46 17.40 3.02 29.71
C VAL A 46 16.83 2.32 28.47
N GLU A 47 16.96 1.01 28.43
CA GLU A 47 16.40 0.19 27.38
C GLU A 47 15.33 -0.72 27.97
N ILE A 48 14.10 -0.60 27.49
CA ILE A 48 12.96 -1.41 27.93
C ILE A 48 12.70 -2.43 26.84
N HIS A 49 12.98 -3.69 27.16
CA HIS A 49 12.77 -4.79 26.22
C HIS A 49 11.29 -4.96 25.91
N ASN A 50 11.01 -5.20 24.64
CA ASN A 50 9.66 -5.40 24.15
C ASN A 50 9.26 -6.86 24.31
N ASP A 51 8.85 -7.25 25.52
CA ASP A 51 8.41 -8.62 25.82
C ASP A 51 7.00 -8.94 25.31
N VAL A 52 6.23 -7.90 24.92
CA VAL A 52 4.81 -8.03 24.57
C VAL A 52 4.62 -8.08 23.05
N PHE A 53 5.39 -7.32 22.30
CA PHE A 53 5.33 -7.31 20.87
C PHE A 53 6.23 -8.44 20.31
N LYS A 54 5.63 -9.60 20.17
CA LYS A 54 6.17 -10.55 19.19
C LYS A 54 5.84 -9.96 17.83
N ALA A 55 6.88 -9.56 17.06
CA ALA A 55 6.70 -9.36 15.63
C ALA A 55 5.81 -10.51 15.15
N PRO A 56 4.73 -10.24 14.39
CA PRO A 56 3.95 -11.34 13.85
C PRO A 56 5.00 -12.27 13.23
N GLU A 57 5.11 -13.49 13.76
CA GLU A 57 5.84 -14.52 13.06
C GLU A 57 5.31 -14.40 11.65
N ILE A 58 6.18 -14.04 10.72
CA ILE A 58 5.91 -14.29 9.32
C ILE A 58 5.70 -15.77 9.36
N GLN A 59 4.44 -16.18 9.54
CA GLN A 59 4.07 -17.57 9.32
C GLN A 59 4.58 -17.75 7.91
N GLU A 60 5.67 -18.50 7.79
CA GLU A 60 6.06 -19.05 6.51
C GLU A 60 4.75 -19.50 5.93
N GLU A 61 4.31 -18.77 4.91
CA GLU A 61 3.03 -19.01 4.26
C GLU A 61 2.94 -20.53 4.22
N GLN A 62 1.98 -21.06 4.96
CA GLN A 62 1.58 -22.44 4.75
C GLN A 62 1.57 -22.53 3.25
N THR A 63 2.31 -23.45 2.69
CA THR A 63 2.37 -23.73 1.27
C THR A 63 0.94 -23.83 0.75
N VAL A 64 0.30 -22.67 0.61
CA VAL A 64 -0.83 -22.51 -0.26
C VAL A 64 -0.24 -22.95 -1.57
N THR A 65 -0.69 -24.10 -2.04
CA THR A 65 -0.46 -24.56 -3.38
C THR A 65 -0.52 -23.35 -4.25
N THR A 66 0.63 -22.87 -4.70
CA THR A 66 0.77 -21.61 -5.43
C THR A 66 -0.01 -21.83 -6.70
N SER A 67 -1.29 -21.41 -6.68
CA SER A 67 -2.07 -21.28 -7.90
C SER A 67 -1.18 -20.47 -8.81
N SER A 68 -0.76 -21.02 -9.93
CA SER A 68 0.08 -20.29 -10.85
C SER A 68 -0.67 -18.99 -11.19
N VAL A 69 0.04 -17.91 -11.50
CA VAL A 69 -0.65 -16.66 -11.92
C VAL A 69 -1.62 -16.95 -13.07
N ALA A 70 -1.34 -17.96 -13.88
CA ALA A 70 -2.24 -18.47 -14.92
C ALA A 70 -3.57 -18.98 -14.32
N ASP A 71 -3.54 -19.75 -13.22
CA ASP A 71 -4.75 -20.24 -12.55
C ASP A 71 -5.57 -19.08 -11.97
N VAL A 72 -4.89 -18.07 -11.42
CA VAL A 72 -5.54 -16.84 -10.93
C VAL A 72 -6.25 -16.12 -12.09
N ILE A 73 -5.58 -15.94 -13.23
CA ILE A 73 -6.17 -15.31 -14.41
C ILE A 73 -7.38 -16.10 -14.90
N ILE A 74 -7.28 -17.42 -15.01
CA ILE A 74 -8.39 -18.30 -15.41
C ILE A 74 -9.57 -18.14 -14.44
N SER A 75 -9.28 -18.14 -13.14
CA SER A 75 -10.30 -17.98 -12.10
C SER A 75 -10.99 -16.62 -12.16
N LEU A 76 -10.22 -15.52 -12.35
CA LEU A 76 -10.77 -14.19 -12.53
C LEU A 76 -11.65 -14.09 -13.79
N ARG A 77 -11.23 -14.68 -14.91
CA ARG A 77 -11.99 -14.73 -16.17
C ARG A 77 -13.27 -15.55 -16.05
N GLY A 78 -13.26 -16.59 -15.23
CA GLY A 78 -14.43 -17.42 -14.95
C GLY A 78 -15.47 -16.77 -14.03
N ASN A 79 -15.13 -15.68 -13.37
CA ASN A 79 -16.02 -15.02 -12.41
C ASN A 79 -16.90 -13.95 -13.09
N ARG A 80 -18.22 -14.21 -13.19
CA ARG A 80 -19.21 -13.30 -13.81
C ARG A 80 -19.29 -11.90 -13.15
N TYR A 81 -18.73 -11.73 -11.97
CA TYR A 81 -18.70 -10.47 -11.23
C TYR A 81 -17.42 -9.69 -11.43
N ILE A 82 -16.50 -10.21 -12.26
CA ILE A 82 -15.24 -9.55 -12.61
C ILE A 82 -15.24 -9.25 -14.10
N GLN A 83 -14.80 -8.05 -14.42
CA GLN A 83 -14.61 -7.58 -15.78
C GLN A 83 -13.11 -7.46 -16.07
N GLU A 84 -12.67 -8.03 -17.18
CA GLU A 84 -11.34 -7.82 -17.75
C GLU A 84 -11.39 -6.75 -18.84
N LYS A 85 -10.38 -5.89 -18.88
CA LYS A 85 -10.06 -5.02 -20.03
C LYS A 85 -8.61 -5.22 -20.39
N THR A 86 -8.32 -5.48 -21.66
CA THR A 86 -6.97 -5.80 -22.13
C THR A 86 -6.34 -4.62 -22.85
N PHE A 87 -5.08 -4.37 -22.56
CA PHE A 87 -4.23 -3.31 -23.12
C PHE A 87 -2.88 -3.94 -23.52
N GLY A 88 -2.83 -4.49 -24.71
CA GLY A 88 -1.67 -5.28 -25.14
C GLY A 88 -1.44 -6.50 -24.25
N ASN A 89 -0.30 -6.56 -23.58
CA ASN A 89 0.05 -7.65 -22.66
C ASN A 89 -0.49 -7.46 -21.23
N ILE A 90 -1.03 -6.29 -20.92
CA ILE A 90 -1.55 -5.96 -19.58
C ILE A 90 -3.07 -6.00 -19.61
N SER A 91 -3.67 -6.74 -18.69
CA SER A 91 -5.11 -6.74 -18.45
C SER A 91 -5.45 -6.15 -17.11
N SER A 92 -6.50 -5.32 -17.04
CA SER A 92 -7.08 -4.86 -15.78
C SER A 92 -8.25 -5.75 -15.38
N PHE A 93 -8.32 -6.13 -14.13
CA PHE A 93 -9.41 -6.91 -13.56
C PHE A 93 -10.13 -6.08 -12.49
N ASN A 94 -11.43 -5.90 -12.65
CA ASN A 94 -12.24 -5.11 -11.74
C ASN A 94 -13.59 -5.76 -11.49
N PHE A 95 -14.12 -5.59 -10.28
CA PHE A 95 -15.50 -6.00 -10.01
C PHE A 95 -16.48 -5.18 -10.86
N THR A 96 -17.54 -5.84 -11.29
CA THR A 96 -18.59 -5.24 -12.12
C THR A 96 -19.58 -4.42 -11.27
N SER A 97 -20.37 -3.55 -11.93
CA SER A 97 -21.51 -2.90 -11.27
C SER A 97 -22.51 -3.92 -10.71
N LYS A 98 -22.61 -5.09 -11.34
CA LYS A 98 -23.45 -6.19 -10.85
C LYS A 98 -22.93 -6.73 -9.52
N ALA A 99 -21.63 -6.93 -9.35
CA ALA A 99 -21.04 -7.33 -8.06
C ALA A 99 -21.39 -6.33 -6.97
N PHE A 100 -21.30 -5.03 -7.29
CA PHE A 100 -21.63 -3.96 -6.35
C PHE A 100 -23.13 -3.96 -5.96
N ASN A 101 -24.02 -4.07 -6.95
CA ASN A 101 -25.47 -4.05 -6.71
C ASN A 101 -25.94 -5.32 -5.97
N ASP A 102 -25.41 -6.47 -6.33
CA ASP A 102 -25.73 -7.76 -5.72
C ASP A 102 -25.00 -7.95 -4.37
N ARG A 103 -24.11 -7.01 -3.99
CA ARG A 103 -23.25 -7.06 -2.78
C ARG A 103 -22.44 -8.34 -2.66
N VAL A 104 -21.94 -8.82 -3.78
CA VAL A 104 -21.10 -10.03 -3.84
C VAL A 104 -19.65 -9.64 -3.61
N TRP A 105 -19.20 -9.86 -2.38
CA TRP A 105 -17.86 -9.52 -1.92
C TRP A 105 -17.20 -10.76 -1.35
N ASP A 106 -16.57 -11.51 -2.21
CA ASP A 106 -15.68 -12.62 -1.90
C ASP A 106 -14.20 -12.19 -2.06
N GLU A 107 -13.30 -13.12 -1.89
CA GLU A 107 -11.87 -12.87 -2.02
C GLU A 107 -11.49 -12.31 -3.40
N GLN A 108 -12.11 -12.80 -4.46
CA GLN A 108 -11.80 -12.38 -5.82
C GLN A 108 -12.38 -10.98 -6.12
N THR A 109 -13.65 -10.74 -5.81
CA THR A 109 -14.31 -9.46 -6.09
C THR A 109 -13.76 -8.32 -5.24
N THR A 110 -13.33 -8.60 -4.01
CA THR A 110 -12.65 -7.59 -3.18
C THR A 110 -11.27 -7.23 -3.70
N LYS A 111 -10.51 -8.20 -4.19
CA LYS A 111 -9.17 -7.99 -4.77
C LYS A 111 -9.21 -7.42 -6.19
N ALA A 112 -10.29 -7.63 -6.94
CA ALA A 112 -10.47 -7.12 -8.28
C ALA A 112 -10.85 -5.62 -8.28
N ARG A 113 -9.92 -4.77 -7.86
CA ARG A 113 -10.04 -3.31 -7.82
C ARG A 113 -8.69 -2.67 -8.12
N GLY A 114 -8.55 -2.08 -9.30
CA GLY A 114 -7.24 -1.56 -9.71
C GLY A 114 -6.18 -2.67 -9.76
N LEU A 115 -6.56 -3.86 -10.19
CA LEU A 115 -5.67 -4.98 -10.36
C LEU A 115 -5.29 -5.08 -11.84
N TYR A 116 -4.01 -4.90 -12.12
CA TYR A 116 -3.43 -5.02 -13.45
C TYR A 116 -2.44 -6.18 -13.48
N ILE A 117 -2.62 -7.09 -14.41
CA ILE A 117 -1.79 -8.28 -14.58
C ILE A 117 -1.18 -8.25 -15.98
N ASP A 118 0.13 -8.40 -16.05
CA ASP A 118 0.81 -8.76 -17.28
C ASP A 118 0.52 -10.24 -17.56
N THR A 119 -0.42 -10.46 -18.45
CA THR A 119 -0.92 -11.82 -18.75
C THR A 119 0.06 -12.62 -19.61
N PHE A 120 1.02 -11.96 -20.25
CA PHE A 120 2.09 -12.62 -21.00
C PHE A 120 3.21 -13.11 -20.07
N LYS A 121 3.64 -12.27 -19.14
CA LYS A 121 4.71 -12.63 -18.18
C LYS A 121 4.20 -13.31 -16.91
N GLY A 122 2.88 -13.33 -16.71
CA GLY A 122 2.27 -13.94 -15.52
C GLY A 122 2.66 -13.24 -14.22
N ARG A 123 2.57 -11.89 -14.16
CA ARG A 123 2.91 -11.10 -12.98
C ARG A 123 1.96 -9.93 -12.77
N VAL A 124 1.84 -9.47 -11.55
CA VAL A 124 1.11 -8.23 -11.24
C VAL A 124 1.90 -7.04 -11.78
N ALA A 125 1.28 -6.26 -12.67
CA ALA A 125 1.87 -5.05 -13.24
C ALA A 125 1.58 -3.81 -12.39
N ALA A 126 0.37 -3.70 -11.82
CA ALA A 126 0.01 -2.69 -10.84
C ALA A 126 -1.14 -3.18 -9.98
N ARG A 127 -1.24 -2.71 -8.73
CA ARG A 127 -2.29 -3.09 -7.81
C ARG A 127 -2.67 -1.96 -6.87
N ALA A 128 -3.99 -1.73 -6.74
CA ALA A 128 -4.55 -0.86 -5.70
C ALA A 128 -4.82 -1.62 -4.39
N TYR A 129 -5.40 -0.91 -3.44
CA TYR A 129 -6.00 -1.51 -2.25
C TYR A 129 -7.18 -2.41 -2.62
N ASP A 130 -7.40 -3.44 -1.84
CA ASP A 130 -8.63 -4.23 -1.88
C ASP A 130 -9.85 -3.33 -1.66
N LYS A 131 -11.02 -3.76 -2.13
CA LYS A 131 -12.26 -3.05 -1.81
C LYS A 131 -12.44 -3.03 -0.30
N PHE A 132 -12.49 -1.85 0.28
CA PHE A 132 -12.82 -1.63 1.69
C PHE A 132 -14.23 -1.06 1.84
N PHE A 133 -14.77 -1.11 3.05
CA PHE A 133 -16.18 -0.92 3.33
C PHE A 133 -16.37 0.11 4.44
N ASN A 134 -17.50 0.82 4.38
CA ASN A 134 -17.88 1.73 5.43
C ASN A 134 -18.31 0.96 6.68
N ILE A 135 -18.34 1.69 7.80
CA ILE A 135 -18.90 1.17 9.04
C ILE A 135 -20.36 0.73 8.81
N ASN A 136 -20.76 -0.39 9.35
CA ASN A 136 -22.07 -1.03 9.17
C ASN A 136 -22.42 -1.49 7.74
N GLU A 137 -21.51 -1.38 6.77
CA GLU A 137 -21.74 -1.84 5.39
C GLU A 137 -21.69 -3.37 5.28
N ARG A 138 -20.91 -4.02 6.14
CA ARG A 138 -20.74 -5.48 6.19
C ARG A 138 -20.84 -6.02 7.63
N PRO A 139 -21.07 -7.33 7.80
CA PRO A 139 -21.04 -7.93 9.14
C PRO A 139 -19.76 -7.61 9.93
N GLU A 140 -18.60 -7.72 9.29
CA GLU A 140 -17.30 -7.47 9.89
C GLU A 140 -17.01 -6.00 10.18
N THR A 141 -17.73 -5.06 9.54
CA THR A 141 -17.61 -3.62 9.77
C THR A 141 -18.69 -3.05 10.65
N LYS A 142 -19.52 -3.89 11.27
CA LYS A 142 -20.48 -3.44 12.28
C LYS A 142 -19.75 -2.89 13.49
N PHE A 143 -20.33 -1.87 14.11
CA PHE A 143 -19.69 -1.14 15.20
C PHE A 143 -19.32 -2.05 16.38
N ASP A 144 -20.19 -2.95 16.78
CA ASP A 144 -19.96 -3.94 17.82
C ASP A 144 -18.81 -4.89 17.46
N MET A 145 -18.73 -5.32 16.20
CA MET A 145 -17.65 -6.15 15.71
C MET A 145 -16.32 -5.42 15.68
N LEU A 146 -16.31 -4.16 15.25
CA LEU A 146 -15.11 -3.32 15.24
C LEU A 146 -14.59 -3.08 16.66
N GLN A 147 -15.49 -2.78 17.61
CA GLN A 147 -15.14 -2.58 19.01
C GLN A 147 -14.42 -3.79 19.62
N ASN A 148 -14.80 -5.00 19.20
CA ASN A 148 -14.22 -6.24 19.72
C ASN A 148 -12.95 -6.69 18.96
N LYS A 149 -12.74 -6.22 17.71
CA LYS A 149 -11.65 -6.69 16.83
C LYS A 149 -10.52 -5.69 16.67
N LEU A 150 -10.78 -4.39 16.86
CA LEU A 150 -9.76 -3.38 16.73
C LEU A 150 -8.73 -3.51 17.86
N GLN A 151 -7.48 -3.56 17.48
CA GLN A 151 -6.34 -3.51 18.41
C GLN A 151 -5.82 -2.08 18.44
N PHE A 152 -5.71 -1.51 19.62
CA PHE A 152 -5.20 -0.16 19.82
C PHE A 152 -3.70 -0.16 20.14
N PRO A 153 -2.95 0.88 19.71
CA PRO A 153 -3.43 2.09 19.03
C PRO A 153 -3.81 1.86 17.56
N VAL A 154 -4.82 2.59 17.07
CA VAL A 154 -5.19 2.64 15.66
C VAL A 154 -4.77 3.98 15.04
N THR A 155 -4.34 3.97 13.79
CA THR A 155 -4.06 5.19 13.03
C THR A 155 -5.27 5.54 12.17
N ALA A 156 -5.81 6.75 12.35
CA ALA A 156 -6.89 7.28 11.53
C ALA A 156 -6.32 8.20 10.46
N TYR A 157 -6.74 8.01 9.22
CA TYR A 157 -6.36 8.82 8.09
C TYR A 157 -7.55 9.62 7.57
N VAL A 158 -7.30 10.84 7.11
CA VAL A 158 -8.29 11.59 6.35
C VAL A 158 -8.54 10.86 5.04
N LYS A 159 -9.81 10.58 4.74
CA LYS A 159 -10.18 10.07 3.42
C LYS A 159 -10.55 11.25 2.54
N GLU A 160 -9.66 11.57 1.63
CA GLU A 160 -9.93 12.54 0.58
C GLU A 160 -10.98 11.99 -0.40
N ASN A 161 -11.61 12.88 -1.13
CA ASN A 161 -12.62 12.55 -2.13
C ASN A 161 -12.08 12.87 -3.53
N GLY A 162 -11.80 11.83 -4.29
CA GLY A 162 -11.21 11.91 -5.61
C GLY A 162 -11.34 10.58 -6.35
N PHE A 163 -10.58 10.40 -7.40
CA PHE A 163 -10.51 9.14 -8.12
C PHE A 163 -9.22 8.37 -7.83
N LEU A 164 -9.30 7.06 -7.97
CA LEU A 164 -8.15 6.17 -7.77
C LEU A 164 -7.15 6.32 -8.91
N GLY A 165 -5.92 6.66 -8.58
CA GLY A 165 -4.77 6.68 -9.46
C GLY A 165 -3.70 5.67 -9.06
N LEU A 166 -3.06 5.07 -10.05
CA LEU A 166 -2.02 4.07 -9.87
C LEU A 166 -0.80 4.44 -10.72
N VAL A 167 0.37 4.32 -10.14
CA VAL A 167 1.63 4.48 -10.86
C VAL A 167 2.56 3.33 -10.49
N SER A 168 3.01 2.60 -11.49
CA SER A 168 3.94 1.49 -11.37
C SER A 168 5.01 1.58 -12.48
N TYR A 169 5.77 0.52 -12.68
CA TYR A 169 6.77 0.45 -13.73
C TYR A 169 6.23 -0.30 -14.97
N ASP A 170 6.32 0.34 -16.12
CA ASP A 170 6.09 -0.26 -17.43
C ASP A 170 7.38 -0.82 -18.00
N GLU A 171 7.55 -2.11 -17.92
CA GLU A 171 8.74 -2.81 -18.40
C GLU A 171 8.86 -2.80 -19.92
N TYR A 172 7.75 -2.66 -20.65
CA TYR A 172 7.79 -2.69 -22.13
C TYR A 172 8.27 -1.38 -22.73
N ASN A 173 7.99 -0.28 -22.04
CA ASN A 173 8.37 1.06 -22.48
C ASN A 173 9.52 1.66 -21.67
N ASP A 174 10.01 0.97 -20.63
CA ASP A 174 10.95 1.50 -19.63
C ASP A 174 10.49 2.84 -19.06
N ASP A 175 9.20 2.94 -18.71
CA ASP A 175 8.56 4.17 -18.27
C ASP A 175 7.60 3.89 -17.11
N LEU A 176 6.87 4.92 -16.65
CA LEU A 176 5.79 4.77 -15.67
C LEU A 176 4.53 4.17 -16.33
N LEU A 177 4.00 3.10 -15.74
CA LEU A 177 2.66 2.62 -16.00
C LEU A 177 1.68 3.46 -15.19
N ILE A 178 0.97 4.37 -15.84
CA ILE A 178 -0.02 5.26 -15.23
C ILE A 178 -1.42 4.74 -15.54
N ALA A 179 -2.20 4.49 -14.50
CA ALA A 179 -3.51 3.88 -14.63
C ALA A 179 -4.53 4.52 -13.67
N SER A 180 -5.78 4.44 -14.03
CA SER A 180 -6.90 4.68 -13.13
C SER A 180 -7.40 3.35 -12.52
N LYS A 181 -8.56 3.34 -11.88
CA LYS A 181 -9.14 2.12 -11.28
C LYS A 181 -9.22 0.94 -12.26
N SER A 182 -9.55 1.19 -13.54
CA SER A 182 -9.89 0.11 -14.48
C SER A 182 -9.32 0.29 -15.90
N THR A 183 -8.52 1.30 -16.14
CA THR A 183 -7.96 1.57 -17.47
C THR A 183 -6.65 2.33 -17.38
N ILE A 184 -5.75 2.03 -18.32
CA ILE A 184 -4.54 2.82 -18.58
C ILE A 184 -4.80 3.89 -19.65
N GLU A 185 -5.97 3.88 -20.24
CA GLU A 185 -6.42 4.81 -21.27
C GLU A 185 -7.63 5.60 -20.77
N GLY A 186 -7.94 6.71 -21.46
CA GLY A 186 -9.10 7.53 -21.15
C GLY A 186 -8.82 8.64 -20.13
N PRO A 187 -9.88 9.42 -19.77
CA PRO A 187 -9.70 10.71 -19.10
C PRO A 187 -8.98 10.63 -17.75
N PHE A 188 -9.41 9.73 -16.88
CA PHE A 188 -8.87 9.64 -15.52
C PHE A 188 -7.37 9.26 -15.49
N ALA A 189 -6.94 8.34 -16.36
CA ALA A 189 -5.52 8.01 -16.50
C ALA A 189 -4.74 9.20 -17.10
N GLY A 190 -5.35 9.90 -18.07
CA GLY A 190 -4.79 11.12 -18.66
C GLY A 190 -4.63 12.24 -17.64
N TRP A 191 -5.67 12.55 -16.86
CA TRP A 191 -5.60 13.58 -15.81
C TRP A 191 -4.55 13.26 -14.74
N LEU A 192 -4.44 12.00 -14.32
CA LEU A 192 -3.38 11.58 -13.41
C LEU A 192 -1.99 11.81 -14.03
N LYS A 193 -1.83 11.42 -15.30
CA LYS A 193 -0.58 11.64 -16.04
C LYS A 193 -0.22 13.12 -16.08
N ASP A 194 -1.16 13.98 -16.43
CA ASP A 194 -0.97 15.42 -16.49
C ASP A 194 -0.59 15.97 -15.11
N MET A 195 -1.29 15.57 -14.04
CA MET A 195 -0.97 16.00 -12.68
C MET A 195 0.45 15.60 -12.25
N ILE A 196 0.89 14.39 -12.61
CA ILE A 196 2.25 13.93 -12.25
C ILE A 196 3.28 14.76 -13.01
N TYR A 197 3.16 14.89 -14.33
CA TYR A 197 4.14 15.61 -15.13
C TYR A 197 4.12 17.13 -14.93
N GLU A 198 3.02 17.70 -14.43
CA GLU A 198 2.94 19.10 -14.04
C GLU A 198 3.56 19.39 -12.67
N LYS A 199 3.35 18.48 -11.69
CA LYS A 199 3.69 18.74 -10.28
C LYS A 199 4.97 18.09 -9.79
N VAL A 200 5.45 17.05 -10.50
CA VAL A 200 6.64 16.29 -10.11
C VAL A 200 7.80 16.64 -11.03
N THR A 201 8.94 16.96 -10.46
CA THR A 201 10.14 17.27 -11.25
C THR A 201 10.60 16.06 -12.08
N PRO A 202 11.23 16.26 -13.24
CA PRO A 202 11.76 15.15 -14.05
C PRO A 202 12.67 14.21 -13.28
N GLU A 203 13.51 14.73 -12.39
CA GLU A 203 14.37 13.93 -11.52
C GLU A 203 13.56 13.02 -10.59
N ASN A 204 12.49 13.55 -9.99
CA ASN A 204 11.63 12.76 -9.12
C ASN A 204 10.78 11.74 -9.89
N ILE A 205 10.40 12.01 -11.13
CA ILE A 205 9.75 11.04 -12.02
C ILE A 205 10.70 9.86 -12.27
N GLU A 206 11.97 10.11 -12.59
CA GLU A 206 12.97 9.06 -12.75
C GLU A 206 13.24 8.29 -11.44
N ASN A 207 13.22 8.97 -10.30
CA ASN A 207 13.32 8.33 -8.99
C ASN A 207 12.11 7.42 -8.70
N MET A 208 10.89 7.87 -9.02
CA MET A 208 9.67 7.06 -8.90
C MET A 208 9.74 5.82 -9.80
N LYS A 209 10.13 6.00 -11.07
CA LYS A 209 10.29 4.91 -12.03
C LYS A 209 11.28 3.87 -11.51
N ARG A 210 12.47 4.31 -11.11
CA ARG A 210 13.51 3.42 -10.56
C ARG A 210 13.02 2.71 -9.30
N PHE A 211 12.39 3.43 -8.37
CA PHE A 211 11.88 2.85 -7.14
C PHE A 211 10.78 1.81 -7.41
N ALA A 212 9.85 2.10 -8.33
CA ALA A 212 8.81 1.15 -8.73
C ALA A 212 9.40 -0.12 -9.35
N LYS A 213 10.40 0.05 -10.22
CA LYS A 213 11.13 -1.05 -10.87
C LYS A 213 11.85 -1.94 -9.87
N ASP A 214 12.69 -1.33 -9.02
CA ASP A 214 13.62 -2.05 -8.14
C ASP A 214 12.89 -2.76 -6.99
N ASN A 215 11.75 -2.24 -6.57
CA ASN A 215 10.99 -2.76 -5.43
C ASN A 215 9.68 -3.45 -5.82
N ASN A 216 9.33 -3.50 -7.11
CA ASN A 216 8.07 -4.07 -7.62
C ASN A 216 6.84 -3.52 -6.88
N VAL A 217 6.75 -2.21 -6.74
CA VAL A 217 5.68 -1.54 -6.00
C VAL A 217 4.79 -0.71 -6.91
N THR A 218 3.56 -0.46 -6.45
CA THR A 218 2.62 0.48 -7.06
C THR A 218 2.40 1.64 -6.10
N PHE A 219 2.60 2.87 -6.58
CA PHE A 219 2.13 4.07 -5.89
C PHE A 219 0.63 4.21 -6.11
N VAL A 220 -0.11 4.38 -5.03
CA VAL A 220 -1.56 4.48 -5.05
C VAL A 220 -1.97 5.86 -4.57
N PHE A 221 -2.76 6.56 -5.38
CA PHE A 221 -3.19 7.92 -5.14
C PHE A 221 -4.71 8.03 -5.07
N GLU A 222 -5.20 8.88 -4.19
CA GLU A 222 -6.51 9.50 -4.31
C GLU A 222 -6.30 10.84 -5.02
N CYS A 223 -6.70 10.91 -6.29
CA CYS A 223 -6.45 12.07 -7.14
C CYS A 223 -7.58 13.07 -6.99
N VAL A 224 -7.32 14.17 -6.30
CA VAL A 224 -8.29 15.27 -6.13
C VAL A 224 -8.12 16.27 -7.26
N ASP A 225 -9.06 16.29 -8.17
CA ASP A 225 -9.07 17.16 -9.35
C ASP A 225 -10.37 17.96 -9.42
N MET A 226 -10.35 19.14 -8.81
CA MET A 226 -11.52 20.02 -8.76
C MET A 226 -11.94 20.57 -10.13
N LYS A 227 -11.07 20.47 -11.14
CA LYS A 227 -11.34 20.97 -12.49
C LYS A 227 -12.14 19.98 -13.33
N HIS A 228 -11.79 18.69 -13.26
CA HIS A 228 -12.35 17.69 -14.15
C HIS A 228 -13.27 16.70 -13.42
N ASP A 229 -13.08 16.50 -12.11
CA ASP A 229 -13.86 15.59 -11.26
C ASP A 229 -14.22 16.29 -9.94
N PRO A 230 -15.01 17.40 -9.98
CA PRO A 230 -15.45 18.10 -8.78
C PRO A 230 -16.47 17.26 -8.01
N HIS A 231 -16.27 17.09 -6.70
CA HIS A 231 -17.15 16.35 -5.78
C HIS A 231 -17.85 17.29 -4.80
#